data_6e71cb116ac362fc6e23d1acd92a1e68
#
_entry.id   6e71cb116ac362fc6e23d1acd92a1e68
#
_cell.length_a   1.000
_cell.length_b   1.000
_cell.length_c   1.000
_cell.angle_alpha   90.00
_cell.angle_beta   90.00
_cell.angle_gamma   90.00
#
_symmetry.space_group_name_H-M   'P 1'
#
loop_
_entity.id
_entity.type
_entity.pdbx_description
1 polymer ?
#
loop_
_entity_poly.entity_id
_entity_poly.type
_entity_poly.pdbx_seq_one_letter_code
_entity_poly.pdbx_strand_id
1 'polypeptide(L)'
;KKERYILKKIWDIEKPIATIITLYPSTSDLIINDSTTTFITNNVFKCGFGGFYSVNLYSKISTGKREFGKQDTKVNDNYILKCAKISDNIIIACGSLPKTNKLVQNRLNSIIELLAKNKLRKKILFLTDSNKQDNFHPLAPKVRAKWEFM
;
A
#
# COMPACT_ATOMS: atom_id res chain seq x y z
N LYS A 1 8.37 -16.92 -12.29
CA LYS A 1 7.85 -16.21 -11.10
C LYS A 1 7.89 -14.73 -11.36
N LYS A 2 6.75 -14.10 -11.19
CA LYS A 2 6.62 -12.68 -11.45
C LYS A 2 6.66 -11.88 -10.17
N GLU A 3 7.39 -10.77 -10.21
CA GLU A 3 7.38 -9.77 -9.17
C GLU A 3 6.82 -8.48 -9.75
N ARG A 4 6.11 -7.73 -8.94
CA ARG A 4 5.69 -6.39 -9.28
C ARG A 4 6.03 -5.45 -8.14
N TYR A 5 6.84 -4.47 -8.45
CA TYR A 5 7.30 -3.49 -7.47
C TYR A 5 6.37 -2.30 -7.38
N ILE A 6 5.86 -1.82 -8.50
CA ILE A 6 5.03 -0.61 -8.57
C ILE A 6 3.89 -0.82 -9.58
N LEU A 7 2.68 -0.43 -9.18
CA LEU A 7 1.58 -0.16 -10.11
C LEU A 7 1.25 1.33 -9.98
N LYS A 8 1.32 2.06 -11.09
CA LYS A 8 1.10 3.50 -11.12
C LYS A 8 -0.18 3.83 -11.87
N LYS A 9 -1.04 4.64 -11.25
CA LYS A 9 -2.23 5.20 -11.89
C LYS A 9 -2.34 6.68 -11.53
N ILE A 10 -2.15 7.56 -12.50
CA ILE A 10 -2.22 9.01 -12.30
C ILE A 10 -3.16 9.60 -13.35
N TRP A 11 -4.18 10.33 -12.89
CA TRP A 11 -5.18 10.96 -13.76
C TRP A 11 -5.16 12.49 -13.67
N ASP A 12 -4.60 13.06 -12.63
CA ASP A 12 -4.49 14.52 -12.46
C ASP A 12 -3.21 14.85 -11.70
N ILE A 13 -2.18 15.23 -12.44
CA ILE A 13 -0.86 15.51 -11.87
C ILE A 13 -0.83 16.78 -11.00
N GLU A 14 -1.84 17.64 -11.11
CA GLU A 14 -1.92 18.87 -10.31
C GLU A 14 -2.49 18.63 -8.91
N LYS A 15 -3.08 17.46 -8.67
CA LYS A 15 -3.56 17.05 -7.35
C LYS A 15 -2.52 16.23 -6.60
N PRO A 16 -2.63 16.15 -5.26
CA PRO A 16 -1.74 15.30 -4.47
C PRO A 16 -1.73 13.84 -4.95
N ILE A 17 -0.59 13.20 -4.85
CA ILE A 17 -0.40 11.81 -5.23
C ILE A 17 -0.09 11.01 -3.97
N ALA A 18 -0.69 9.83 -3.85
CA ALA A 18 -0.48 8.94 -2.71
C ALA A 18 0.35 7.72 -3.09
N THR A 19 1.16 7.22 -2.16
CA THR A 19 1.72 5.87 -2.22
C THR A 19 0.87 4.99 -1.32
N ILE A 20 0.35 3.89 -1.86
CA ILE A 20 -0.48 2.94 -1.13
C ILE A 20 0.36 1.69 -0.87
N ILE A 21 0.53 1.34 0.39
CA ILE A 21 1.30 0.15 0.79
C ILE A 21 0.33 -0.93 1.23
N THR A 22 0.27 -2.01 0.46
CA THR A 22 -0.48 -3.22 0.79
C THR A 22 0.47 -4.41 0.98
N LEU A 23 -0.06 -5.60 1.17
CA LEU A 23 0.74 -6.78 1.52
C LEU A 23 1.42 -7.40 0.29
N TYR A 24 0.62 -7.72 -0.73
CA TYR A 24 1.05 -8.38 -1.96
C TYR A 24 0.54 -7.66 -3.20
N PRO A 25 1.27 -7.75 -4.33
CA PRO A 25 0.78 -7.23 -5.59
C PRO A 25 -0.54 -7.89 -5.98
N SER A 26 -1.45 -7.08 -6.51
CA SER A 26 -2.67 -7.57 -7.13
C SER A 26 -2.39 -8.12 -8.52
N THR A 27 -3.37 -8.79 -9.12
CA THR A 27 -3.27 -9.30 -10.49
C THR A 27 -3.57 -8.24 -11.54
N SER A 28 -3.87 -7.01 -11.13
CA SER A 28 -4.13 -5.89 -12.03
C SER A 28 -2.92 -5.52 -12.88
N ASP A 29 -3.19 -5.03 -14.07
CA ASP A 29 -2.21 -4.37 -14.93
C ASP A 29 -2.69 -2.97 -15.31
N LEU A 30 -2.16 -2.39 -16.37
CA LEU A 30 -2.55 -1.04 -16.81
C LEU A 30 -3.96 -0.97 -17.38
N ILE A 31 -4.53 -2.09 -17.79
CA ILE A 31 -5.84 -2.17 -18.46
C ILE A 31 -6.85 -2.92 -17.58
N ILE A 32 -6.48 -4.11 -17.12
CA ILE A 32 -7.36 -4.97 -16.34
C ILE A 32 -7.15 -4.70 -14.85
N ASN A 33 -8.19 -4.31 -14.17
CA ASN A 33 -8.18 -4.09 -12.72
C ASN A 33 -8.83 -5.25 -12.00
N ASP A 34 -8.23 -5.69 -10.90
CA ASP A 34 -8.90 -6.57 -9.95
C ASP A 34 -9.71 -5.74 -8.94
N SER A 35 -10.42 -6.42 -8.03
CA SER A 35 -11.25 -5.75 -7.03
C SER A 35 -10.43 -4.82 -6.12
N THR A 36 -9.24 -5.25 -5.69
CA THR A 36 -8.37 -4.44 -4.83
C THR A 36 -8.01 -3.12 -5.50
N THR A 37 -7.53 -3.17 -6.74
CA THR A 37 -7.14 -1.96 -7.48
C THR A 37 -8.34 -1.07 -7.75
N THR A 38 -9.51 -1.65 -8.03
CA THR A 38 -10.75 -0.90 -8.24
C THR A 38 -11.12 -0.11 -6.98
N PHE A 39 -11.11 -0.72 -5.81
CA PHE A 39 -11.43 -0.02 -4.56
C PHE A 39 -10.38 1.02 -4.20
N ILE A 40 -9.11 0.75 -4.44
CA ILE A 40 -8.05 1.75 -4.25
C ILE A 40 -8.31 2.95 -5.16
N THR A 41 -8.50 2.72 -6.45
CA THR A 41 -8.73 3.78 -7.43
C THR A 41 -9.91 4.66 -7.04
N ASN A 42 -11.05 4.04 -6.73
CA ASN A 42 -12.27 4.76 -6.39
C ASN A 42 -12.10 5.60 -5.12
N ASN A 43 -11.48 5.04 -4.09
CA ASN A 43 -11.32 5.75 -2.82
C ASN A 43 -10.24 6.82 -2.88
N VAL A 44 -9.15 6.58 -3.58
CA VAL A 44 -8.10 7.58 -3.81
C VAL A 44 -8.70 8.79 -4.55
N PHE A 45 -9.52 8.54 -5.57
CA PHE A 45 -10.23 9.61 -6.29
C PHE A 45 -11.16 10.39 -5.37
N LYS A 46 -11.98 9.69 -4.57
CA LYS A 46 -12.92 10.32 -3.63
C LYS A 46 -12.22 11.15 -2.55
N CYS A 47 -11.01 10.76 -2.16
CA CYS A 47 -10.22 11.49 -1.17
C CYS A 47 -9.52 12.73 -1.73
N GLY A 48 -9.69 13.02 -3.02
CA GLY A 48 -9.15 14.21 -3.65
C GLY A 48 -7.73 14.07 -4.20
N PHE A 49 -7.20 12.86 -4.26
CA PHE A 49 -5.90 12.61 -4.87
C PHE A 49 -5.98 12.59 -6.40
N GLY A 50 -4.88 12.91 -7.05
CA GLY A 50 -4.76 12.86 -8.51
C GLY A 50 -4.18 11.55 -9.04
N GLY A 51 -3.95 10.59 -8.17
CA GLY A 51 -3.42 9.30 -8.54
C GLY A 51 -2.66 8.63 -7.40
N PHE A 52 -2.09 7.47 -7.70
CA PHE A 52 -1.35 6.71 -6.69
C PHE A 52 -0.26 5.82 -7.29
N TYR A 53 0.69 5.48 -6.44
CA TYR A 53 1.63 4.38 -6.64
C TYR A 53 1.23 3.27 -5.70
N SER A 54 0.91 2.09 -6.21
CA SER A 54 0.64 0.91 -5.40
C SER A 54 1.91 0.11 -5.25
N VAL A 55 2.37 -0.03 -4.02
CA VAL A 55 3.55 -0.81 -3.64
C VAL A 55 3.16 -1.81 -2.56
N ASN A 56 4.01 -2.78 -2.28
CA ASN A 56 3.68 -3.87 -1.39
C ASN A 56 4.83 -4.22 -0.47
N LEU A 57 4.52 -4.77 0.69
CA LEU A 57 5.56 -5.29 1.59
C LEU A 57 6.36 -6.40 0.91
N TYR A 58 5.70 -7.19 0.08
CA TYR A 58 6.31 -8.30 -0.66
C TYR A 58 6.06 -8.09 -2.15
N SER A 59 7.09 -8.25 -2.97
CA SER A 59 7.01 -7.95 -4.40
C SER A 59 6.47 -9.11 -5.26
N LYS A 60 6.48 -10.33 -4.74
CA LYS A 60 6.05 -11.51 -5.51
C LYS A 60 4.53 -11.52 -5.68
N ILE A 61 4.09 -11.70 -6.92
CA ILE A 61 2.68 -11.90 -7.22
C ILE A 61 2.27 -13.27 -6.68
N SER A 62 1.35 -13.28 -5.72
CA SER A 62 0.90 -14.51 -5.08
C SER A 62 -0.07 -15.27 -5.99
N THR A 63 0.26 -16.53 -6.28
CA THR A 63 -0.60 -17.45 -7.04
C THR A 63 -1.13 -18.59 -6.17
N GLY A 64 -1.07 -18.46 -4.84
CA GLY A 64 -1.52 -19.51 -3.92
C GLY A 64 -0.84 -19.39 -2.56
N LYS A 65 0.15 -20.22 -2.31
CA LYS A 65 0.83 -20.27 -1.01
C LYS A 65 1.64 -18.99 -0.77
N ARG A 66 1.33 -18.31 0.33
CA ARG A 66 2.01 -17.10 0.75
C ARG A 66 3.24 -17.44 1.60
N GLU A 67 4.36 -16.87 1.23
CA GLU A 67 5.61 -17.01 1.97
C GLU A 67 5.99 -15.65 2.57
N PHE A 68 6.08 -15.59 3.89
CA PHE A 68 6.41 -14.36 4.62
C PHE A 68 7.87 -14.31 5.09
N GLY A 69 8.61 -15.36 4.86
CA GLY A 69 9.98 -15.48 5.35
C GLY A 69 11.01 -14.87 4.42
N LYS A 70 12.04 -15.64 4.14
CA LYS A 70 13.23 -15.23 3.41
C LYS A 70 12.97 -14.77 1.98
N GLN A 71 12.68 -13.50 1.82
CA GLN A 71 12.64 -12.85 0.51
C GLN A 71 13.73 -11.77 0.46
N ASP A 72 14.34 -11.62 -0.69
CA ASP A 72 15.20 -10.47 -0.91
C ASP A 72 14.31 -9.24 -1.08
N THR A 73 14.26 -8.42 -0.06
CA THR A 73 13.42 -7.23 -0.01
C THR A 73 14.14 -5.95 -0.40
N LYS A 74 15.46 -6.02 -0.64
CA LYS A 74 16.27 -4.82 -0.87
C LYS A 74 15.83 -4.01 -2.08
N VAL A 75 15.60 -4.67 -3.20
CA VAL A 75 15.12 -4.01 -4.43
C VAL A 75 13.73 -3.42 -4.21
N ASN A 76 12.85 -4.19 -3.59
CA ASN A 76 11.49 -3.73 -3.30
C ASN A 76 11.50 -2.52 -2.36
N ASP A 77 12.34 -2.54 -1.32
CA ASP A 77 12.48 -1.41 -0.40
C ASP A 77 12.90 -0.13 -1.12
N ASN A 78 13.80 -0.24 -2.09
CA ASN A 78 14.24 0.91 -2.90
C ASN A 78 13.07 1.50 -3.71
N TYR A 79 12.21 0.66 -4.29
CA TYR A 79 11.03 1.12 -5.02
C TYR A 79 10.00 1.75 -4.09
N ILE A 80 9.75 1.17 -2.92
CA ILE A 80 8.85 1.75 -1.92
C ILE A 80 9.34 3.14 -1.51
N LEU A 81 10.63 3.26 -1.19
CA LEU A 81 11.22 4.53 -0.78
C LEU A 81 11.16 5.57 -1.89
N LYS A 82 11.44 5.18 -3.13
CA LYS A 82 11.37 6.07 -4.28
C LYS A 82 9.96 6.65 -4.46
N CYS A 83 8.94 5.80 -4.41
CA CYS A 83 7.55 6.24 -4.52
C CYS A 83 7.16 7.14 -3.34
N ALA A 84 7.56 6.77 -2.13
CA ALA A 84 7.26 7.54 -0.94
C ALA A 84 7.84 8.95 -0.99
N LYS A 85 9.05 9.11 -1.51
CA LYS A 85 9.71 10.41 -1.62
C LYS A 85 9.00 11.37 -2.55
N ILE A 86 8.42 10.86 -3.63
CA ILE A 86 7.75 11.69 -4.64
C ILE A 86 6.25 11.84 -4.40
N SER A 87 5.70 11.18 -3.39
CA SER A 87 4.29 11.25 -3.02
C SER A 87 4.05 12.28 -1.93
N ASP A 88 2.83 12.80 -1.89
CA ASP A 88 2.40 13.73 -0.84
C ASP A 88 2.01 13.00 0.44
N ASN A 89 1.40 11.83 0.30
CA ASN A 89 1.02 10.97 1.42
C ASN A 89 1.39 9.51 1.17
N ILE A 90 1.60 8.78 2.26
CA ILE A 90 1.91 7.35 2.25
C ILE A 90 0.82 6.68 3.08
N ILE A 91 0.00 5.84 2.45
CA ILE A 91 -1.14 5.20 3.10
C ILE A 91 -0.82 3.74 3.36
N ILE A 92 -0.81 3.35 4.63
CA ILE A 92 -0.60 1.96 5.06
C ILE A 92 -1.96 1.26 5.06
N ALA A 93 -2.11 0.24 4.22
CA ALA A 93 -3.35 -0.50 4.03
C ALA A 93 -3.07 -2.01 3.94
N CYS A 94 -2.33 -2.54 4.90
CA CYS A 94 -1.85 -3.92 4.90
C CYS A 94 -2.84 -4.94 5.48
N GLY A 95 -3.97 -4.49 6.04
CA GLY A 95 -4.92 -5.37 6.70
C GLY A 95 -4.50 -5.72 8.12
N SER A 96 -5.12 -6.76 8.68
CA SER A 96 -4.91 -7.17 10.07
C SER A 96 -3.78 -8.19 10.27
N LEU A 97 -3.22 -8.73 9.18
CA LEU A 97 -2.20 -9.78 9.27
C LEU A 97 -0.95 -9.36 10.09
N PRO A 98 -0.47 -8.11 10.02
CA PRO A 98 0.64 -7.69 10.88
C PRO A 98 0.39 -7.84 12.38
N LYS A 99 -0.86 -7.82 12.82
CA LYS A 99 -1.20 -8.03 14.24
C LYS A 99 -1.11 -9.48 14.67
N THR A 100 -1.29 -10.42 13.75
CA THR A 100 -1.38 -11.85 14.08
C THR A 100 -0.19 -12.66 13.57
N ASN A 101 0.65 -12.09 12.72
CA ASN A 101 1.81 -12.77 12.16
C ASN A 101 3.08 -11.94 12.43
N LYS A 102 3.99 -12.49 13.22
CA LYS A 102 5.20 -11.80 13.66
C LYS A 102 6.13 -11.41 12.52
N LEU A 103 6.26 -12.28 11.51
CA LEU A 103 7.12 -12.00 10.34
C LEU A 103 6.59 -10.81 9.56
N VAL A 104 5.27 -10.74 9.36
CA VAL A 104 4.62 -9.64 8.66
C VAL A 104 4.72 -8.34 9.48
N GLN A 105 4.55 -8.43 10.79
CA GLN A 105 4.72 -7.28 11.69
C GLN A 105 6.13 -6.72 11.59
N ASN A 106 7.14 -7.59 11.64
CA ASN A 106 8.53 -7.18 11.52
C ASN A 106 8.81 -6.53 10.18
N ARG A 107 8.25 -7.08 9.11
CA ARG A 107 8.40 -6.52 7.77
C ARG A 107 7.79 -5.12 7.67
N LEU A 108 6.57 -4.94 8.16
CA LEU A 108 5.92 -3.63 8.18
C LEU A 108 6.72 -2.62 9.01
N ASN A 109 7.18 -3.03 10.20
CA ASN A 109 7.99 -2.17 11.06
C ASN A 109 9.29 -1.74 10.37
N SER A 110 9.94 -2.65 9.63
CA SER A 110 11.17 -2.30 8.90
C SER A 110 10.91 -1.24 7.82
N ILE A 111 9.76 -1.28 7.15
CA ILE A 111 9.37 -0.27 6.17
C ILE A 111 9.09 1.07 6.86
N ILE A 112 8.36 1.06 7.97
CA ILE A 112 8.07 2.29 8.72
C ILE A 112 9.37 2.94 9.22
N GLU A 113 10.32 2.15 9.71
CA GLU A 113 11.65 2.64 10.11
C GLU A 113 12.42 3.22 8.93
N LEU A 114 12.40 2.57 7.78
CA LEU A 114 13.04 3.07 6.57
C LEU A 114 12.49 4.43 6.17
N LEU A 115 11.17 4.58 6.19
CA LEU A 115 10.51 5.84 5.90
C LEU A 115 10.86 6.92 6.93
N ALA A 116 10.89 6.57 8.21
CA ALA A 116 11.25 7.49 9.29
C ALA A 116 12.70 7.98 9.16
N LYS A 117 13.64 7.10 8.84
CA LYS A 117 15.05 7.45 8.60
C LYS A 117 15.22 8.44 7.45
N ASN A 118 14.32 8.41 6.49
CA ASN A 118 14.32 9.31 5.33
C ASN A 118 13.43 10.54 5.53
N LYS A 119 13.02 10.82 6.77
CA LYS A 119 12.22 11.99 7.16
C LYS A 119 10.84 12.03 6.53
N LEU A 120 10.27 10.85 6.24
CA LEU A 120 8.96 10.72 5.59
C LEU A 120 7.82 10.38 6.56
N ARG A 121 8.11 10.28 7.86
CA ARG A 121 7.11 9.87 8.86
C ARG A 121 5.85 10.73 8.85
N LYS A 122 5.99 12.03 8.62
CA LYS A 122 4.85 12.96 8.60
C LYS A 122 3.87 12.70 7.46
N LYS A 123 4.30 12.00 6.42
CA LYS A 123 3.45 11.64 5.27
C LYS A 123 2.63 10.39 5.51
N ILE A 124 2.92 9.62 6.57
CA ILE A 124 2.31 8.31 6.81
C ILE A 124 0.91 8.48 7.38
N LEU A 125 -0.05 7.81 6.75
CA LEU A 125 -1.43 7.68 7.20
C LEU A 125 -1.79 6.20 7.25
N PHE A 126 -2.62 5.83 8.21
CA PHE A 126 -3.16 4.47 8.31
C PHE A 126 -4.61 4.46 7.87
N LEU A 127 -4.97 3.50 7.02
CA LEU A 127 -6.35 3.31 6.58
C LEU A 127 -7.18 2.83 7.78
N THR A 128 -8.23 3.59 8.10
CA THR A 128 -9.11 3.32 9.24
C THR A 128 -10.57 3.22 8.80
N ASP A 129 -11.41 2.68 9.69
CA ASP A 129 -12.86 2.79 9.55
C ASP A 129 -13.39 4.06 10.22
N SER A 130 -14.71 4.23 10.23
CA SER A 130 -15.37 5.38 10.87
C SER A 130 -15.14 5.47 12.39
N ASN A 131 -14.79 4.36 13.03
CA ASN A 131 -14.47 4.29 14.45
C ASN A 131 -12.98 4.49 14.75
N LYS A 132 -12.20 4.89 13.76
CA LYS A 132 -10.75 5.05 13.86
C LYS A 132 -10.00 3.77 14.22
N GLN A 133 -10.56 2.63 13.88
CA GLN A 133 -9.85 1.36 13.95
C GLN A 133 -8.97 1.24 12.71
N ASP A 134 -7.71 0.85 12.90
CA ASP A 134 -6.75 0.68 11.82
C ASP A 134 -6.63 -0.79 11.37
N ASN A 135 -5.65 -1.08 10.54
CA ASN A 135 -5.35 -2.42 10.03
C ASN A 135 -6.38 -2.96 9.05
N PHE A 136 -6.87 -2.09 8.19
CA PHE A 136 -7.75 -2.49 7.10
C PHE A 136 -7.00 -2.64 5.78
N HIS A 137 -7.39 -3.64 5.03
CA HIS A 137 -7.04 -3.81 3.62
C HIS A 137 -8.13 -3.13 2.77
N PRO A 138 -7.83 -2.62 1.57
CA PRO A 138 -8.83 -1.97 0.72
C PRO A 138 -10.08 -2.80 0.40
N LEU A 139 -9.98 -4.13 0.47
CA LEU A 139 -11.13 -5.03 0.28
C LEU A 139 -12.00 -5.20 1.53
N ALA A 140 -11.56 -4.71 2.70
CA ALA A 140 -12.33 -4.90 3.94
C ALA A 140 -13.69 -4.20 3.83
N PRO A 141 -14.79 -4.88 4.19
CA PRO A 141 -16.14 -4.30 4.04
C PRO A 141 -16.31 -2.93 4.69
N LYS A 142 -15.68 -2.70 5.83
CA LYS A 142 -15.80 -1.44 6.59
C LYS A 142 -15.18 -0.23 5.90
N VAL A 143 -14.22 -0.43 5.00
CA VAL A 143 -13.52 0.67 4.33
C VAL A 143 -13.71 0.68 2.82
N ARG A 144 -14.36 -0.33 2.29
CA ARG A 144 -14.51 -0.53 0.84
C ARG A 144 -15.16 0.66 0.15
N ALA A 145 -16.17 1.25 0.76
CA ALA A 145 -16.93 2.34 0.17
C ALA A 145 -16.38 3.73 0.52
N LYS A 146 -15.69 3.86 1.64
CA LYS A 146 -15.18 5.15 2.11
C LYS A 146 -13.92 4.96 2.94
N TRP A 147 -12.89 5.69 2.58
CA TRP A 147 -11.62 5.70 3.31
C TRP A 147 -11.58 6.83 4.32
N GLU A 148 -11.08 6.53 5.50
CA GLU A 148 -10.71 7.48 6.52
C GLU A 148 -9.29 7.15 6.98
N PHE A 149 -8.64 8.11 7.63
CA PHE A 149 -7.24 7.97 8.00
C PHE A 149 -6.99 8.39 9.43
N MET A 150 -5.91 7.83 9.93
CA MET A 150 -5.39 8.17 11.24
C MET A 150 -3.89 8.48 11.14
#